data_6536ec43a06a843550d6c6ad77121b14
#
_entry.id   6536ec43a06a843550d6c6ad77121b14
#
_cell.length_a   1.000
_cell.length_b   1.000
_cell.length_c   1.000
_cell.angle_alpha   90.00
_cell.angle_beta   90.00
_cell.angle_gamma   90.00
#
_symmetry.space_group_name_H-M   'P 1'
#
loop_
_entity.id
_entity.type
_entity.pdbx_description
1 polymer ?
#
loop_
_entity_poly.entity_id
_entity_poly.type
_entity_poly.pdbx_seq_one_letter_code
_entity_poly.pdbx_strand_id
1 'polypeptide(L)'
;MTEVPEEQCLEMYRILVTLLREAGYEHYEISNFALPGYHSRHNSSYWNDTPYLGLGAAAHSYDGKVRRWNPHDLQQYISKTLAGEPIGEIEELTLGERFDERVMLGLRTARGVDGGHLRDDFGAEAWRHFTREAARHIEAGNLRVTEDGRYVLTNDGIMLSDSIIRDLMWGE
;
A
#
# COMPACT_ATOMS: atom_id res chain seq x y z
N MET A 1 -18.84 -25.64 3.98
CA MET A 1 -17.45 -25.50 4.48
C MET A 1 -17.55 -24.80 5.84
N THR A 2 -16.93 -25.36 6.87
CA THR A 2 -16.86 -24.69 8.18
C THR A 2 -15.79 -23.61 8.11
N GLU A 3 -16.14 -22.41 8.51
CA GLU A 3 -15.22 -21.29 8.56
C GLU A 3 -14.12 -21.55 9.62
N VAL A 4 -12.87 -21.31 9.26
CA VAL A 4 -11.76 -21.52 10.18
C VAL A 4 -11.78 -20.40 11.21
N PRO A 5 -11.67 -20.69 12.53
CA PRO A 5 -11.62 -19.65 13.54
C PRO A 5 -10.47 -18.66 13.30
N GLU A 6 -10.71 -17.38 13.58
CA GLU A 6 -9.73 -16.30 13.36
C GLU A 6 -8.39 -16.59 14.07
N GLU A 7 -8.44 -17.08 15.31
CA GLU A 7 -7.26 -17.46 16.08
C GLU A 7 -6.39 -18.52 15.38
N GLN A 8 -7.03 -19.48 14.71
CA GLN A 8 -6.31 -20.48 13.92
C GLN A 8 -5.69 -19.86 12.66
N CYS A 9 -6.38 -18.92 12.01
CA CYS A 9 -5.83 -18.20 10.86
C CYS A 9 -4.58 -17.40 11.25
N LEU A 10 -4.61 -16.74 12.40
CA LEU A 10 -3.48 -16.01 12.96
C LEU A 10 -2.28 -16.93 13.24
N GLU A 11 -2.54 -18.07 13.87
CA GLU A 11 -1.47 -19.03 14.17
C GLU A 11 -0.88 -19.63 12.89
N MET A 12 -1.71 -20.01 11.92
CA MET A 12 -1.24 -20.50 10.60
C MET A 12 -0.37 -19.46 9.91
N TYR A 13 -0.74 -18.18 9.96
CA TYR A 13 0.06 -17.11 9.37
C TYR A 13 1.41 -16.95 10.09
N ARG A 14 1.46 -16.98 11.42
CA ARG A 14 2.71 -16.92 12.19
C ARG A 14 3.66 -18.07 11.84
N ILE A 15 3.12 -19.29 11.74
CA ILE A 15 3.87 -20.46 11.32
C ILE A 15 4.42 -20.26 9.89
N LEU A 16 3.59 -19.80 8.96
CA LEU A 16 3.98 -19.53 7.57
C LEU A 16 5.15 -18.54 7.51
N VAL A 17 5.01 -17.40 8.19
CA VAL A 17 6.06 -16.36 8.23
C VAL A 17 7.37 -16.91 8.78
N THR A 18 7.29 -17.70 9.84
CA THR A 18 8.47 -18.31 10.48
C THR A 18 9.17 -19.27 9.52
N LEU A 19 8.43 -20.22 8.96
CA LEU A 19 8.98 -21.22 8.05
C LEU A 19 9.60 -20.60 6.78
N LEU A 20 8.96 -19.59 6.21
CA LEU A 20 9.48 -18.92 5.02
C LEU A 20 10.76 -18.14 5.33
N ARG A 21 10.84 -17.46 6.48
CA ARG A 21 12.07 -16.78 6.91
C ARG A 21 13.22 -17.77 7.17
N GLU A 22 12.96 -18.89 7.83
CA GLU A 22 13.95 -19.96 8.04
C GLU A 22 14.44 -20.56 6.71
N ALA A 23 13.57 -20.58 5.69
CA ALA A 23 13.90 -20.98 4.33
C ALA A 23 14.62 -19.89 3.50
N GLY A 24 14.91 -18.72 4.11
CA GLY A 24 15.64 -17.62 3.47
C GLY A 24 14.81 -16.69 2.62
N TYR A 25 13.47 -16.72 2.75
CA TYR A 25 12.58 -15.77 2.07
C TYR A 25 12.50 -14.45 2.83
N GLU A 26 12.48 -13.36 2.09
CA GLU A 26 12.15 -12.02 2.57
C GLU A 26 10.65 -11.80 2.50
N HIS A 27 10.04 -11.36 3.61
CA HIS A 27 8.66 -10.92 3.68
C HIS A 27 8.63 -9.44 3.27
N TYR A 28 8.51 -9.15 1.98
CA TYR A 28 8.71 -7.80 1.45
C TYR A 28 7.41 -6.97 1.33
N GLU A 29 6.26 -7.63 1.41
CA GLU A 29 4.92 -7.02 1.45
C GLU A 29 3.99 -7.94 2.25
N ILE A 30 2.90 -7.42 2.81
CA ILE A 30 2.00 -8.10 3.76
C ILE A 30 1.67 -9.55 3.34
N SER A 31 1.44 -9.79 2.05
CA SER A 31 1.01 -11.09 1.51
C SER A 31 2.08 -11.79 0.68
N ASN A 32 3.23 -11.17 0.46
CA ASN A 32 4.21 -11.64 -0.50
C ASN A 32 5.59 -11.88 0.11
N PHE A 33 6.14 -13.03 -0.25
CA PHE A 33 7.46 -13.48 0.12
C PHE A 33 8.27 -13.79 -1.13
N ALA A 34 9.56 -13.54 -1.12
CA ALA A 34 10.47 -13.89 -2.20
C ALA A 34 11.87 -14.14 -1.67
N LEU A 35 12.68 -14.92 -2.38
CA LEU A 35 14.11 -14.97 -2.14
C LEU A 35 14.76 -13.61 -2.45
N PRO A 36 15.90 -13.28 -1.82
CA PRO A 36 16.63 -12.04 -2.09
C PRO A 36 16.87 -11.85 -3.60
N GLY A 37 16.51 -10.69 -4.12
CA GLY A 37 16.62 -10.36 -5.55
C GLY A 37 15.50 -10.88 -6.45
N TYR A 38 14.52 -11.63 -5.91
CA TYR A 38 13.39 -12.17 -6.67
C TYR A 38 12.05 -11.50 -6.34
N HIS A 39 12.06 -10.33 -5.71
CA HIS A 39 10.84 -9.55 -5.52
C HIS A 39 10.15 -9.29 -6.87
N SER A 40 8.83 -9.43 -6.90
CA SER A 40 8.04 -9.12 -8.09
C SER A 40 8.15 -7.64 -8.44
N ARG A 41 8.81 -7.32 -9.58
CA ARG A 41 8.96 -5.94 -10.05
C ARG A 41 7.60 -5.29 -10.30
N HIS A 42 6.70 -6.02 -10.92
CA HIS A 42 5.36 -5.53 -11.23
C HIS A 42 4.57 -5.22 -9.97
N ASN A 43 4.54 -6.14 -9.00
CA ASN A 43 3.87 -5.91 -7.73
C ASN A 43 4.52 -4.75 -6.95
N SER A 44 5.84 -4.72 -6.88
CA SER A 44 6.57 -3.67 -6.17
C SER A 44 6.35 -2.27 -6.77
N SER A 45 6.07 -2.14 -8.08
CA SER A 45 5.82 -0.85 -8.71
C SER A 45 4.54 -0.18 -8.16
N TYR A 46 3.53 -0.93 -7.78
CA TYR A 46 2.32 -0.39 -7.16
C TYR A 46 2.58 0.19 -5.76
N TRP A 47 3.51 -0.40 -5.02
CA TRP A 47 3.85 0.02 -3.67
C TRP A 47 4.85 1.18 -3.60
N ASN A 48 5.53 1.48 -4.72
CA ASN A 48 6.57 2.51 -4.78
C ASN A 48 6.11 3.81 -5.44
N ASP A 49 4.80 4.03 -5.55
CA ASP A 49 4.23 5.23 -6.21
C ASP A 49 4.77 5.42 -7.65
N THR A 50 5.07 4.32 -8.33
CA THR A 50 5.62 4.34 -9.69
C THR A 50 4.50 4.59 -10.70
N PRO A 51 4.62 5.58 -11.59
CA PRO A 51 3.65 5.78 -12.66
C PRO A 51 3.52 4.55 -13.55
N TYR A 52 2.29 4.24 -13.95
CA TYR A 52 2.00 3.11 -14.82
C TYR A 52 0.89 3.42 -15.83
N LEU A 53 0.95 2.75 -16.97
CA LEU A 53 -0.06 2.83 -18.02
C LEU A 53 -0.83 1.52 -18.11
N GLY A 54 -2.14 1.60 -17.89
CA GLY A 54 -3.06 0.49 -18.06
C GLY A 54 -3.54 0.34 -19.49
N LEU A 55 -3.42 -0.86 -20.05
CA LEU A 55 -3.87 -1.21 -21.38
C LEU A 55 -5.04 -2.18 -21.31
N GLY A 56 -6.11 -1.90 -22.05
CA GLY A 56 -7.31 -2.71 -22.11
C GLY A 56 -8.52 -2.10 -21.40
N ALA A 57 -9.70 -2.71 -21.59
CA ALA A 57 -10.93 -2.32 -20.90
C ALA A 57 -10.75 -2.45 -19.38
N ALA A 58 -11.33 -1.52 -18.61
CA ALA A 58 -11.24 -1.42 -17.16
C ALA A 58 -9.81 -1.23 -16.59
N ALA A 59 -8.78 -1.10 -17.42
CA ALA A 59 -7.42 -0.93 -16.94
C ALA A 59 -7.20 0.47 -16.35
N HIS A 60 -6.47 0.53 -15.25
CA HIS A 60 -6.11 1.76 -14.56
C HIS A 60 -4.73 2.24 -14.98
N SER A 61 -4.56 3.56 -15.01
CA SER A 61 -3.27 4.24 -15.19
C SER A 61 -3.07 5.25 -14.07
N TYR A 62 -1.81 5.54 -13.75
CA TYR A 62 -1.43 6.51 -12.74
C TYR A 62 -0.17 7.24 -13.17
N ASP A 63 -0.12 8.56 -13.01
CA ASP A 63 1.03 9.38 -13.40
C ASP A 63 1.77 10.06 -12.22
N GLY A 64 1.39 9.69 -10.99
CA GLY A 64 1.91 10.28 -9.75
C GLY A 64 0.97 11.29 -9.10
N LYS A 65 -0.08 11.74 -9.81
CA LYS A 65 -1.08 12.70 -9.29
C LYS A 65 -2.50 12.41 -9.76
N VAL A 66 -2.62 11.85 -10.95
CA VAL A 66 -3.88 11.63 -11.64
C VAL A 66 -4.05 10.15 -11.90
N ARG A 67 -5.20 9.64 -11.50
CA ARG A 67 -5.66 8.31 -11.88
C ARG A 67 -6.55 8.40 -13.10
N ARG A 68 -6.46 7.39 -13.94
CA ARG A 68 -7.34 7.21 -15.08
C ARG A 68 -7.75 5.75 -15.14
N TRP A 69 -8.98 5.48 -15.52
CA TRP A 69 -9.42 4.12 -15.80
C TRP A 69 -10.19 4.08 -17.11
N ASN A 70 -9.91 3.06 -17.88
CA ASN A 70 -10.56 2.83 -19.16
C ASN A 70 -12.01 2.35 -18.93
N PRO A 71 -12.93 2.55 -19.89
CA PRO A 71 -14.28 2.02 -19.79
C PRO A 71 -14.27 0.52 -19.52
N HIS A 72 -15.20 0.05 -18.67
CA HIS A 72 -15.40 -1.38 -18.45
C HIS A 72 -15.97 -2.08 -19.69
N ASP A 73 -16.77 -1.38 -20.49
CA ASP A 73 -17.33 -1.91 -21.73
C ASP A 73 -16.25 -2.03 -22.81
N LEU A 74 -16.04 -3.28 -23.27
CA LEU A 74 -15.02 -3.61 -24.26
C LEU A 74 -15.28 -2.93 -25.61
N GLN A 75 -16.55 -2.82 -26.05
CA GLN A 75 -16.89 -2.22 -27.33
C GLN A 75 -16.65 -0.70 -27.28
N GLN A 76 -16.99 -0.06 -26.18
CA GLN A 76 -16.73 1.36 -25.95
C GLN A 76 -15.22 1.61 -25.94
N TYR A 77 -14.43 0.77 -25.25
CA TYR A 77 -12.97 0.86 -25.24
C TYR A 77 -12.38 0.78 -26.64
N ILE A 78 -12.80 -0.24 -27.43
CA ILE A 78 -12.33 -0.44 -28.79
C ILE A 78 -12.69 0.76 -29.70
N SER A 79 -13.97 1.17 -29.69
CA SER A 79 -14.45 2.25 -30.57
C SER A 79 -13.75 3.57 -30.30
N LYS A 80 -13.59 3.96 -29.04
CA LYS A 80 -12.88 5.20 -28.67
C LYS A 80 -11.39 5.12 -28.99
N THR A 81 -10.74 3.96 -28.77
CA THR A 81 -9.33 3.77 -29.10
C THR A 81 -9.10 3.92 -30.61
N LEU A 82 -9.94 3.31 -31.45
CA LEU A 82 -9.82 3.38 -32.89
C LEU A 82 -10.14 4.79 -33.44
N ALA A 83 -11.03 5.52 -32.77
CA ALA A 83 -11.36 6.91 -33.12
C ALA A 83 -10.30 7.92 -32.67
N GLY A 84 -9.33 7.52 -31.86
CA GLY A 84 -8.36 8.44 -31.24
C GLY A 84 -8.99 9.39 -30.23
N GLU A 85 -10.14 9.03 -29.68
CA GLU A 85 -10.84 9.82 -28.68
C GLU A 85 -10.26 9.61 -27.27
N PRO A 86 -10.42 10.58 -26.35
CA PRO A 86 -10.07 10.39 -24.94
C PRO A 86 -10.79 9.16 -24.36
N ILE A 87 -10.00 8.28 -23.73
CA ILE A 87 -10.53 7.05 -23.20
C ILE A 87 -10.60 7.16 -21.67
N GLY A 88 -11.76 6.84 -21.10
CA GLY A 88 -11.91 6.64 -19.67
C GLY A 88 -12.20 7.93 -18.86
N GLU A 89 -12.23 7.73 -17.58
CA GLU A 89 -12.45 8.76 -16.58
C GLU A 89 -11.14 9.18 -15.94
N ILE A 90 -11.12 10.39 -15.37
CA ILE A 90 -9.95 10.99 -14.74
C ILE A 90 -10.34 11.40 -13.34
N GLU A 91 -9.51 11.09 -12.37
CA GLU A 91 -9.59 11.50 -10.98
C GLU A 91 -8.31 12.23 -10.58
N GLU A 92 -8.45 13.47 -10.16
CA GLU A 92 -7.35 14.21 -9.55
C GLU A 92 -7.41 14.00 -8.04
N LEU A 93 -6.38 13.38 -7.49
CA LEU A 93 -6.32 13.09 -6.06
C LEU A 93 -6.07 14.37 -5.26
N THR A 94 -6.89 14.59 -4.24
CA THR A 94 -6.68 15.64 -3.24
C THR A 94 -5.38 15.41 -2.46
N LEU A 95 -4.95 16.41 -1.69
CA LEU A 95 -3.78 16.28 -0.83
C LEU A 95 -3.99 15.17 0.23
N GLY A 96 -5.21 15.11 0.82
CA GLY A 96 -5.57 14.08 1.80
C GLY A 96 -5.53 12.68 1.20
N GLU A 97 -6.16 12.47 0.04
CA GLU A 97 -6.16 11.17 -0.65
C GLU A 97 -4.73 10.70 -0.99
N ARG A 98 -3.86 11.61 -1.45
CA ARG A 98 -2.46 11.26 -1.72
C ARG A 98 -1.68 10.92 -0.45
N PHE A 99 -1.99 11.60 0.65
CA PHE A 99 -1.43 11.28 1.95
C PHE A 99 -1.84 9.88 2.40
N ASP A 100 -3.13 9.59 2.35
CA ASP A 100 -3.71 8.31 2.76
C ASP A 100 -3.15 7.15 1.93
N GLU A 101 -3.02 7.36 0.62
CA GLU A 101 -2.34 6.40 -0.26
C GLU A 101 -0.89 6.17 0.12
N ARG A 102 -0.14 7.24 0.37
CA ARG A 102 1.27 7.14 0.76
C ARG A 102 1.43 6.33 2.05
N VAL A 103 0.55 6.55 3.03
CA VAL A 103 0.51 5.79 4.28
C VAL A 103 0.14 4.33 4.01
N MET A 104 -0.95 4.09 3.27
CA MET A 104 -1.43 2.75 2.94
C MET A 104 -0.39 1.93 2.19
N LEU A 105 0.15 2.47 1.10
CA LEU A 105 1.12 1.77 0.26
C LEU A 105 2.43 1.51 1.02
N GLY A 106 2.91 2.50 1.79
CA GLY A 106 4.14 2.36 2.56
C GLY A 106 4.04 1.29 3.63
N LEU A 107 2.99 1.30 4.45
CA LEU A 107 2.82 0.34 5.55
C LEU A 107 2.55 -1.09 5.09
N ARG A 108 2.09 -1.29 3.86
CA ARG A 108 1.94 -2.64 3.30
C ARG A 108 3.27 -3.29 2.91
N THR A 109 4.36 -2.56 2.94
CA THR A 109 5.69 -3.06 2.58
C THR A 109 6.64 -3.09 3.78
N ALA A 110 7.61 -3.98 3.73
CA ALA A 110 8.69 -4.03 4.73
C ALA A 110 9.56 -2.75 4.73
N ARG A 111 9.50 -1.95 3.64
CA ARG A 111 10.19 -0.67 3.54
C ARG A 111 9.55 0.40 4.42
N GLY A 112 8.24 0.35 4.62
CA GLY A 112 7.51 1.30 5.44
C GLY A 112 7.35 2.70 4.83
N VAL A 113 6.74 3.59 5.62
CA VAL A 113 6.50 4.99 5.29
C VAL A 113 7.72 5.83 5.66
N ASP A 114 8.22 6.64 4.74
CA ASP A 114 9.29 7.60 4.98
C ASP A 114 8.73 8.84 5.69
N GLY A 115 9.06 9.00 6.97
CA GLY A 115 8.54 10.10 7.79
C GLY A 115 9.03 11.48 7.34
N GLY A 116 10.25 11.55 6.77
CA GLY A 116 10.80 12.79 6.22
C GLY A 116 10.01 13.25 5.00
N HIS A 117 9.82 12.38 4.03
CA HIS A 117 9.03 12.67 2.84
C HIS A 117 7.56 12.97 3.19
N LEU A 118 6.97 12.22 4.13
CA LEU A 118 5.59 12.48 4.53
C LEU A 118 5.41 13.89 5.10
N ARG A 119 6.34 14.34 5.93
CA ARG A 119 6.34 15.71 6.50
C ARG A 119 6.54 16.77 5.43
N ASP A 120 7.49 16.56 4.53
CA ASP A 120 7.93 17.58 3.56
C ASP A 120 6.92 17.74 2.41
N ASP A 121 6.26 16.64 1.99
CA ASP A 121 5.30 16.62 0.89
C ASP A 121 3.88 17.07 1.32
N PHE A 122 3.47 16.80 2.58
CA PHE A 122 2.09 16.99 3.04
C PHE A 122 1.93 18.05 4.12
N GLY A 123 3.04 18.59 4.64
CA GLY A 123 3.05 19.72 5.57
C GLY A 123 2.81 19.36 7.04
N ALA A 124 2.80 20.40 7.88
CA ALA A 124 2.86 20.23 9.32
C ALA A 124 1.58 19.67 9.96
N GLU A 125 0.43 19.85 9.34
CA GLU A 125 -0.85 19.40 9.91
C GLU A 125 -1.02 17.90 9.73
N ALA A 126 -0.86 17.40 8.52
CA ALA A 126 -0.87 15.97 8.20
C ALA A 126 0.22 15.23 9.01
N TRP A 127 1.41 15.82 9.10
CA TRP A 127 2.51 15.26 9.90
C TRP A 127 2.18 15.16 11.40
N ARG A 128 1.53 16.18 11.98
CA ARG A 128 1.11 16.14 13.40
C ARG A 128 0.04 15.08 13.64
N HIS A 129 -0.92 14.94 12.72
CA HIS A 129 -1.91 13.87 12.78
C HIS A 129 -1.21 12.51 12.78
N PHE A 130 -0.40 12.25 11.75
CA PHE A 130 0.30 10.97 11.58
C PHE A 130 1.13 10.60 12.81
N THR A 131 1.96 11.51 13.32
CA THR A 131 2.84 11.22 14.46
C THR A 131 2.08 11.00 15.76
N ARG A 132 0.94 11.67 15.95
CA ARG A 132 0.07 11.46 17.11
C ARG A 132 -0.53 10.05 17.10
N GLU A 133 -1.08 9.63 15.97
CA GLU A 133 -1.69 8.30 15.86
C GLU A 133 -0.61 7.21 15.84
N ALA A 134 0.50 7.42 15.14
CA ALA A 134 1.62 6.48 15.12
C ALA A 134 2.20 6.22 16.52
N ALA A 135 2.26 7.24 17.39
CA ALA A 135 2.75 7.08 18.76
C ALA A 135 1.97 6.02 19.54
N ARG A 136 0.65 5.95 19.37
CA ARG A 136 -0.22 4.95 20.01
C ARG A 136 0.12 3.53 19.57
N HIS A 137 0.36 3.36 18.27
CA HIS A 137 0.71 2.05 17.71
C HIS A 137 2.16 1.64 18.02
N ILE A 138 3.06 2.61 18.19
CA ILE A 138 4.44 2.37 18.66
C ILE A 138 4.41 1.90 20.12
N GLU A 139 3.65 2.58 20.98
CA GLU A 139 3.48 2.19 22.39
C GLU A 139 2.85 0.80 22.53
N ALA A 140 1.89 0.48 21.66
CA ALA A 140 1.27 -0.84 21.59
C ALA A 140 2.17 -1.94 20.98
N GLY A 141 3.37 -1.59 20.46
CA GLY A 141 4.28 -2.52 19.83
C GLY A 141 3.90 -2.96 18.41
N ASN A 142 2.93 -2.31 17.79
CA ASN A 142 2.43 -2.62 16.44
C ASN A 142 3.22 -1.92 15.32
N LEU A 143 3.79 -0.75 15.63
CA LEU A 143 4.67 0.01 14.76
C LEU A 143 6.04 0.19 15.41
N ARG A 144 7.05 0.35 14.58
CA ARG A 144 8.37 0.82 15.01
C ARG A 144 8.92 1.85 14.04
N VAL A 145 9.80 2.71 14.53
CA VAL A 145 10.56 3.64 13.68
C VAL A 145 11.95 3.07 13.49
N THR A 146 12.40 3.02 12.25
CA THR A 146 13.76 2.59 11.90
C THR A 146 14.77 3.71 12.11
N GLU A 147 16.08 3.40 12.10
CA GLU A 147 17.15 4.38 12.28
C GLU A 147 17.16 5.47 11.19
N ASP A 148 16.70 5.14 9.98
CA ASP A 148 16.54 6.07 8.86
C ASP A 148 15.17 6.81 8.86
N GLY A 149 14.41 6.73 9.96
CA GLY A 149 13.19 7.51 10.15
C GLY A 149 11.95 6.96 9.43
N ARG A 150 11.94 5.67 9.07
CA ARG A 150 10.79 5.01 8.46
C ARG A 150 9.90 4.36 9.50
N TYR A 151 8.60 4.47 9.27
CA TYR A 151 7.58 3.79 10.07
C TYR A 151 7.22 2.47 9.42
N VAL A 152 7.41 1.36 10.14
CA VAL A 152 7.16 0.02 9.63
C VAL A 152 6.31 -0.77 10.62
N LEU A 153 5.44 -1.63 10.09
CA LEU A 153 4.69 -2.58 10.92
C LEU A 153 5.63 -3.60 11.55
N THR A 154 5.36 -3.94 12.80
CA THR A 154 5.97 -5.13 13.43
C THR A 154 5.26 -6.40 12.94
N ASN A 155 5.76 -7.57 13.32
CA ASN A 155 5.08 -8.83 12.99
C ASN A 155 3.65 -8.89 13.56
N ASP A 156 3.45 -8.36 14.76
CA ASP A 156 2.12 -8.29 15.38
C ASP A 156 1.27 -7.19 14.73
N GLY A 157 1.89 -6.07 14.33
CA GLY A 157 1.22 -4.99 13.61
C GLY A 157 0.73 -5.39 12.22
N ILE A 158 1.41 -6.30 11.53
CA ILE A 158 0.96 -6.81 10.21
C ILE A 158 -0.44 -7.44 10.32
N MET A 159 -0.73 -8.14 11.42
CA MET A 159 -2.02 -8.76 11.65
C MET A 159 -3.16 -7.74 11.86
N LEU A 160 -2.81 -6.53 12.25
CA LEU A 160 -3.73 -5.41 12.50
C LEU A 160 -3.58 -4.30 11.44
N SER A 161 -2.90 -4.60 10.33
CA SER A 161 -2.49 -3.62 9.33
C SER A 161 -3.62 -2.71 8.85
N ASP A 162 -4.79 -3.27 8.53
CA ASP A 162 -5.90 -2.48 7.99
C ASP A 162 -6.47 -1.49 9.03
N SER A 163 -6.49 -1.85 10.31
CA SER A 163 -6.93 -0.94 11.37
C SER A 163 -5.87 0.14 11.65
N ILE A 164 -4.60 -0.25 11.70
CA ILE A 164 -3.49 0.69 11.90
C ILE A 164 -3.42 1.70 10.76
N ILE A 165 -3.50 1.23 9.51
CA ILE A 165 -3.50 2.08 8.32
C ILE A 165 -4.66 3.09 8.39
N ARG A 166 -5.87 2.62 8.71
CA ARG A 166 -7.06 3.48 8.85
C ARG A 166 -6.88 4.56 9.91
N ASP A 167 -6.31 4.21 11.07
CA ASP A 167 -6.09 5.16 12.16
C ASP A 167 -5.05 6.23 11.78
N LEU A 168 -4.13 5.91 10.87
CA LEU A 168 -3.06 6.80 10.41
C LEU A 168 -3.46 7.66 9.21
N MET A 169 -4.56 7.32 8.52
CA MET A 169 -5.11 8.15 7.45
C MET A 169 -5.55 9.50 7.98
N TRP A 170 -5.32 10.54 7.17
CA TRP A 170 -5.64 11.91 7.57
C TRP A 170 -7.06 12.31 7.17
N GLY A 171 -7.74 11.53 6.36
CA GLY A 171 -9.10 11.62 5.83
C GLY A 171 -9.86 12.92 6.10
N GLU A 172 -10.24 13.63 5.06
CA GLU A 172 -11.30 14.64 5.13
C GLU A 172 -12.67 14.00 4.89
#